data_432d56c400ebced3d3563a755e71d2f0
#
_entry.id   432d56c400ebced3d3563a755e71d2f0
#
_cell.length_a   1.000
_cell.length_b   1.000
_cell.length_c   1.000
_cell.angle_alpha   90.00
_cell.angle_beta   90.00
_cell.angle_gamma   90.00
#
_symmetry.space_group_name_H-M   'P 1'
#
loop_
_entity.id
_entity.type
_entity.pdbx_description
1 polymer ?
#
loop_
_entity_poly.entity_id
_entity_poly.type
_entity_poly.pdbx_seq_one_letter_code
_entity_poly.pdbx_strand_id
1 'polypeptide(L)'
;MESILETKAATILEFFAGLRGTLSVTFEEGTWAAWLYDLLKPHVAKLVVCNPRKNALLKDGNKSDRIDAHKLAELLYLNKLSSVYHGETGVRMLRELARSYLTIAKDLTRVMCRLKAVDRSWAIPGAGRDVYYARHRAEWLGKIKEAGVRRRAERLYPQLDMLQYLRQQARRELLTESRKHAITVKLRQIPFNESEMARSSECTG
;
A
#
# COMPACT_ATOMS: atom_id res chain seq x y z
N MET A 1 1.91 -20.27 29.04
CA MET A 1 3.06 -19.38 29.24
C MET A 1 2.77 -18.10 28.48
N GLU A 2 2.94 -16.96 29.06
CA GLU A 2 2.73 -15.64 28.46
C GLU A 2 4.03 -14.83 28.63
N SER A 3 4.47 -14.15 27.59
CA SER A 3 5.68 -13.33 27.62
C SER A 3 5.48 -12.08 26.78
N ILE A 4 5.96 -10.96 27.29
CA ILE A 4 6.05 -9.71 26.55
C ILE A 4 7.48 -9.62 25.98
N LEU A 5 7.59 -9.56 24.68
CA LEU A 5 8.87 -9.53 23.98
C LEU A 5 9.08 -8.18 23.30
N GLU A 6 10.29 -7.69 23.37
CA GLU A 6 10.68 -6.55 22.54
C GLU A 6 10.70 -6.97 21.05
N THR A 7 10.22 -6.12 20.16
CA THR A 7 10.16 -6.39 18.71
C THR A 7 11.57 -6.28 18.09
N LYS A 8 12.47 -7.15 18.53
CA LYS A 8 13.84 -7.31 18.02
C LYS A 8 14.07 -8.76 17.60
N ALA A 9 14.75 -8.97 16.48
CA ALA A 9 15.04 -10.31 15.95
C ALA A 9 15.71 -11.20 17.00
N ALA A 10 16.76 -10.70 17.68
CA ALA A 10 17.51 -11.48 18.67
C ALA A 10 16.61 -11.95 19.82
N THR A 11 15.83 -11.04 20.42
CA THR A 11 14.94 -11.36 21.54
C THR A 11 13.87 -12.38 21.16
N ILE A 12 13.29 -12.22 19.95
CA ILE A 12 12.28 -13.15 19.45
C ILE A 12 12.90 -14.53 19.21
N LEU A 13 14.04 -14.61 18.55
CA LEU A 13 14.71 -15.89 18.26
C LEU A 13 15.16 -16.60 19.53
N GLU A 14 15.71 -15.88 20.52
CA GLU A 14 16.06 -16.41 21.84
C GLU A 14 14.85 -17.03 22.54
N PHE A 15 13.70 -16.33 22.53
CA PHE A 15 12.45 -16.87 23.07
C PHE A 15 12.05 -18.17 22.38
N PHE A 16 12.08 -18.21 21.03
CA PHE A 16 11.71 -19.41 20.27
C PHE A 16 12.69 -20.55 20.48
N ALA A 17 13.98 -20.27 20.63
CA ALA A 17 15.01 -21.28 20.95
C ALA A 17 14.80 -21.93 22.33
N GLY A 18 14.20 -21.21 23.28
CA GLY A 18 13.86 -21.75 24.61
C GLY A 18 12.60 -22.63 24.61
N LEU A 19 11.81 -22.65 23.55
CA LEU A 19 10.60 -23.48 23.44
C LEU A 19 10.94 -24.91 23.00
N ARG A 20 10.22 -25.89 23.54
CA ARG A 20 10.42 -27.33 23.21
C ARG A 20 9.24 -27.86 22.39
N GLY A 21 9.52 -28.85 21.54
CA GLY A 21 8.51 -29.55 20.75
C GLY A 21 8.30 -28.96 19.36
N THR A 22 7.24 -29.42 18.68
CA THR A 22 6.89 -28.97 17.34
C THR A 22 6.07 -27.69 17.42
N LEU A 23 6.66 -26.58 16.97
CA LEU A 23 6.05 -25.27 17.10
C LEU A 23 5.15 -24.95 15.91
N SER A 24 3.89 -24.58 16.21
CA SER A 24 2.96 -23.98 15.26
C SER A 24 2.66 -22.56 15.68
N VAL A 25 2.87 -21.60 14.79
CA VAL A 25 2.79 -20.17 15.11
C VAL A 25 1.80 -19.47 14.19
N THR A 26 1.06 -18.54 14.74
CA THR A 26 0.21 -17.62 13.99
C THR A 26 0.31 -16.20 14.51
N PHE A 27 0.13 -15.26 13.61
CA PHE A 27 -0.04 -13.83 13.92
C PHE A 27 -0.85 -13.16 12.81
N GLU A 28 -1.37 -11.98 13.12
CA GLU A 28 -2.15 -11.22 12.17
C GLU A 28 -1.27 -10.46 11.17
N GLU A 29 -1.78 -10.30 9.94
CA GLU A 29 -1.12 -9.45 8.95
C GLU A 29 -1.10 -7.99 9.41
N GLY A 30 0.08 -7.39 9.42
CA GLY A 30 0.32 -6.00 9.79
C GLY A 30 1.67 -5.53 9.24
N THR A 31 2.10 -4.36 9.67
CA THR A 31 3.34 -3.72 9.20
C THR A 31 4.57 -4.61 9.31
N TRP A 32 4.67 -5.41 10.37
CA TRP A 32 5.82 -6.28 10.67
C TRP A 32 5.66 -7.70 10.13
N ALA A 33 4.51 -8.05 9.55
CA ALA A 33 4.16 -9.43 9.24
C ALA A 33 5.14 -10.10 8.27
N ALA A 34 5.60 -9.40 7.23
CA ALA A 34 6.53 -9.97 6.26
C ALA A 34 7.90 -10.26 6.88
N TRP A 35 8.42 -9.33 7.67
CA TRP A 35 9.68 -9.50 8.40
C TRP A 35 9.59 -10.63 9.41
N LEU A 36 8.54 -10.67 10.22
CA LEU A 36 8.33 -11.69 11.24
C LEU A 36 8.13 -13.08 10.61
N TYR A 37 7.46 -13.15 9.47
CA TYR A 37 7.32 -14.39 8.71
C TYR A 37 8.68 -14.95 8.28
N ASP A 38 9.55 -14.12 7.69
CA ASP A 38 10.87 -14.55 7.26
C ASP A 38 11.77 -14.93 8.43
N LEU A 39 11.67 -14.19 9.54
CA LEU A 39 12.41 -14.47 10.76
C LEU A 39 12.03 -15.82 11.36
N LEU A 40 10.75 -16.15 11.45
CA LEU A 40 10.26 -17.33 12.17
C LEU A 40 10.15 -18.58 11.29
N LYS A 41 9.97 -18.43 9.98
CA LYS A 41 9.76 -19.57 9.07
C LYS A 41 10.82 -20.69 9.20
N PRO A 42 12.14 -20.40 9.37
CA PRO A 42 13.15 -21.45 9.55
C PRO A 42 13.07 -22.16 10.90
N HIS A 43 12.41 -21.60 11.89
CA HIS A 43 12.43 -22.04 13.29
C HIS A 43 11.15 -22.73 13.76
N VAL A 44 10.13 -22.83 12.89
CA VAL A 44 8.81 -23.38 13.25
C VAL A 44 8.32 -24.38 12.20
N ALA A 45 7.59 -25.39 12.62
CA ALA A 45 7.04 -26.41 11.74
C ALA A 45 5.85 -25.90 10.92
N LYS A 46 5.03 -25.04 11.51
CA LYS A 46 3.87 -24.43 10.84
C LYS A 46 3.81 -22.93 11.18
N LEU A 47 3.70 -22.12 10.15
CA LEU A 47 3.58 -20.67 10.28
C LEU A 47 2.41 -20.18 9.44
N VAL A 48 1.44 -19.57 10.08
CA VAL A 48 0.23 -19.05 9.43
C VAL A 48 0.10 -17.57 9.75
N VAL A 49 0.15 -16.72 8.72
CA VAL A 49 -0.24 -15.31 8.85
C VAL A 49 -1.70 -15.20 8.51
N CYS A 50 -2.50 -14.61 9.39
CA CYS A 50 -3.94 -14.58 9.23
C CYS A 50 -4.47 -13.17 8.90
N ASN A 51 -5.63 -13.13 8.23
CA ASN A 51 -6.28 -11.88 7.87
C ASN A 51 -7.08 -11.33 9.06
N PRO A 52 -6.68 -10.17 9.64
CA PRO A 52 -7.36 -9.63 10.82
C PRO A 52 -8.84 -9.31 10.57
N ARG A 53 -9.20 -8.87 9.36
CA ARG A 53 -10.59 -8.53 9.02
C ARG A 53 -11.49 -9.76 8.96
N LYS A 54 -11.00 -10.87 8.40
CA LYS A 54 -11.78 -12.12 8.32
C LYS A 54 -11.90 -12.79 9.68
N ASN A 55 -10.89 -12.65 10.52
CA ASN A 55 -10.89 -13.21 11.86
C ASN A 55 -11.64 -12.33 12.88
N ALA A 56 -11.87 -11.05 12.59
CA ALA A 56 -12.61 -10.15 13.47
C ALA A 56 -14.02 -10.67 13.81
N LEU A 57 -14.70 -11.32 12.88
CA LEU A 57 -16.01 -11.96 13.08
C LEU A 57 -15.97 -13.15 14.06
N LEU A 58 -14.79 -13.74 14.24
CA LEU A 58 -14.58 -14.88 15.15
C LEU A 58 -14.08 -14.44 16.54
N LYS A 59 -13.84 -13.15 16.73
CA LYS A 59 -13.30 -12.54 17.95
C LYS A 59 -14.38 -11.80 18.74
N ASP A 60 -15.57 -12.35 18.87
CA ASP A 60 -16.63 -11.71 19.64
C ASP A 60 -16.32 -11.69 21.14
N GLY A 61 -16.58 -10.55 21.83
CA GLY A 61 -16.38 -10.37 23.27
C GLY A 61 -15.31 -9.36 23.66
N ASN A 62 -14.85 -9.41 24.92
CA ASN A 62 -13.85 -8.51 25.49
C ASN A 62 -12.53 -8.54 24.71
N LYS A 63 -12.02 -7.35 24.38
CA LYS A 63 -10.77 -7.17 23.61
C LYS A 63 -9.60 -6.96 24.57
N SER A 64 -8.65 -7.86 24.55
CA SER A 64 -7.30 -7.67 25.09
C SER A 64 -6.32 -8.49 24.24
N ASP A 65 -5.09 -8.04 24.13
CA ASP A 65 -4.05 -8.72 23.34
C ASP A 65 -3.89 -10.19 23.77
N ARG A 66 -4.02 -10.45 25.05
CA ARG A 66 -3.99 -11.82 25.62
C ARG A 66 -5.12 -12.70 25.10
N ILE A 67 -6.36 -12.18 25.15
CA ILE A 67 -7.55 -12.92 24.70
C ILE A 67 -7.46 -13.14 23.18
N ASP A 68 -7.01 -12.14 22.45
CA ASP A 68 -6.87 -12.21 21.01
C ASP A 68 -5.79 -13.23 20.60
N ALA A 69 -4.66 -13.27 21.30
CA ALA A 69 -3.60 -14.27 21.05
C ALA A 69 -4.10 -15.69 21.35
N HIS A 70 -4.88 -15.88 22.44
CA HIS A 70 -5.42 -17.18 22.79
C HIS A 70 -6.43 -17.68 21.75
N LYS A 71 -7.35 -16.82 21.32
CA LYS A 71 -8.32 -17.13 20.25
C LYS A 71 -7.64 -17.47 18.92
N LEU A 72 -6.56 -16.75 18.56
CA LEU A 72 -5.78 -17.05 17.37
C LEU A 72 -5.10 -18.42 17.46
N ALA A 73 -4.57 -18.78 18.63
CA ALA A 73 -3.96 -20.07 18.85
C ALA A 73 -4.99 -21.22 18.74
N GLU A 74 -6.18 -21.02 19.29
CA GLU A 74 -7.29 -21.97 19.18
C GLU A 74 -7.75 -22.14 17.71
N LEU A 75 -7.92 -21.04 16.97
CA LEU A 75 -8.26 -21.08 15.56
C LEU A 75 -7.18 -21.76 14.71
N LEU A 76 -5.89 -21.57 15.06
CA LEU A 76 -4.79 -22.28 14.44
C LEU A 76 -4.89 -23.79 14.67
N TYR A 77 -5.15 -24.18 15.91
CA TYR A 77 -5.32 -25.60 16.28
C TYR A 77 -6.48 -26.24 15.53
N LEU A 78 -7.61 -25.54 15.42
CA LEU A 78 -8.80 -26.00 14.68
C LEU A 78 -8.70 -25.89 13.15
N ASN A 79 -7.57 -25.40 12.60
CA ASN A 79 -7.37 -25.11 11.18
C ASN A 79 -8.45 -24.18 10.56
N LYS A 80 -9.02 -23.27 11.36
CA LYS A 80 -10.08 -22.32 10.94
C LYS A 80 -9.55 -20.93 10.57
N LEU A 81 -8.24 -20.72 10.62
CA LEU A 81 -7.66 -19.44 10.24
C LEU A 81 -7.75 -19.18 8.73
N SER A 82 -8.20 -18.00 8.37
CA SER A 82 -8.08 -17.51 7.00
C SER A 82 -6.65 -16.99 6.77
N SER A 83 -5.82 -17.84 6.13
CA SER A 83 -4.43 -17.48 5.84
C SER A 83 -4.32 -16.39 4.79
N VAL A 84 -3.31 -15.51 4.97
CA VAL A 84 -2.84 -14.59 3.95
C VAL A 84 -1.65 -15.23 3.24
N TYR A 85 -1.66 -15.16 1.91
CA TYR A 85 -0.56 -15.70 1.14
C TYR A 85 0.70 -14.83 1.29
N HIS A 86 1.72 -15.40 1.88
CA HIS A 86 3.09 -14.89 1.86
C HIS A 86 3.86 -15.60 0.75
N GLY A 87 3.86 -14.98 -0.43
CA GLY A 87 4.54 -15.52 -1.61
C GLY A 87 6.05 -15.47 -1.51
N GLU A 88 6.70 -16.10 -2.47
CA GLU A 88 8.15 -16.05 -2.67
C GLU A 88 8.65 -14.60 -2.74
N THR A 89 9.93 -14.39 -2.40
CA THR A 89 10.57 -13.06 -2.31
C THR A 89 10.33 -12.20 -3.56
N GLY A 90 10.35 -12.80 -4.75
CA GLY A 90 10.12 -12.09 -6.01
C GLY A 90 8.70 -11.53 -6.14
N VAL A 91 7.67 -12.26 -5.72
CA VAL A 91 6.28 -11.79 -5.73
C VAL A 91 6.07 -10.67 -4.71
N ARG A 92 6.78 -10.71 -3.57
CA ARG A 92 6.77 -9.61 -2.60
C ARG A 92 7.38 -8.35 -3.17
N MET A 93 8.52 -8.45 -3.84
CA MET A 93 9.16 -7.33 -4.53
C MET A 93 8.22 -6.69 -5.56
N LEU A 94 7.58 -7.50 -6.39
CA LEU A 94 6.60 -7.02 -7.37
C LEU A 94 5.43 -6.28 -6.69
N ARG A 95 4.95 -6.78 -5.55
CA ARG A 95 3.88 -6.14 -4.76
C ARG A 95 4.32 -4.78 -4.22
N GLU A 96 5.54 -4.66 -3.69
CA GLU A 96 6.07 -3.39 -3.18
C GLU A 96 6.26 -2.35 -4.28
N LEU A 97 6.77 -2.76 -5.45
CA LEU A 97 6.88 -1.89 -6.62
C LEU A 97 5.50 -1.41 -7.10
N ALA A 98 4.50 -2.30 -7.10
CA ALA A 98 3.13 -1.94 -7.44
C ALA A 98 2.53 -0.94 -6.41
N ARG A 99 2.75 -1.16 -5.11
CA ARG A 99 2.32 -0.23 -4.05
C ARG A 99 2.97 1.14 -4.21
N SER A 100 4.28 1.18 -4.47
CA SER A 100 5.01 2.41 -4.71
C SER A 100 4.42 3.18 -5.90
N TYR A 101 4.24 2.52 -7.04
CA TYR A 101 3.64 3.12 -8.22
C TYR A 101 2.24 3.69 -7.94
N LEU A 102 1.38 2.92 -7.27
CA LEU A 102 0.01 3.34 -6.94
C LEU A 102 -0.03 4.52 -5.98
N THR A 103 0.87 4.56 -4.99
CA THR A 103 0.97 5.67 -4.04
C THR A 103 1.37 6.95 -4.76
N ILE A 104 2.43 6.90 -5.56
CA ILE A 104 2.89 8.05 -6.36
C ILE A 104 1.80 8.52 -7.32
N ALA A 105 1.08 7.61 -7.99
CA ALA A 105 -0.02 7.96 -8.88
C ALA A 105 -1.17 8.67 -8.17
N LYS A 106 -1.52 8.22 -6.95
CA LYS A 106 -2.53 8.89 -6.12
C LYS A 106 -2.08 10.29 -5.68
N ASP A 107 -0.82 10.44 -5.27
CA ASP A 107 -0.30 11.75 -4.86
C ASP A 107 -0.23 12.72 -6.04
N LEU A 108 0.16 12.24 -7.22
CA LEU A 108 0.11 13.02 -8.45
C LEU A 108 -1.32 13.52 -8.73
N THR A 109 -2.31 12.64 -8.65
CA THR A 109 -3.72 13.01 -8.83
C THR A 109 -4.16 14.06 -7.82
N ARG A 110 -3.75 13.93 -6.54
CA ARG A 110 -4.03 14.94 -5.50
C ARG A 110 -3.47 16.32 -5.84
N VAL A 111 -2.22 16.37 -6.34
CA VAL A 111 -1.60 17.65 -6.74
C VAL A 111 -2.31 18.23 -7.95
N MET A 112 -2.66 17.41 -8.94
CA MET A 112 -3.44 17.83 -10.10
C MET A 112 -4.82 18.41 -9.70
N CYS A 113 -5.52 17.75 -8.77
CA CYS A 113 -6.79 18.25 -8.24
C CYS A 113 -6.62 19.57 -7.47
N ARG A 114 -5.52 19.73 -6.71
CA ARG A 114 -5.22 20.98 -6.00
C ARG A 114 -4.97 22.15 -6.95
N LEU A 115 -4.25 21.94 -8.05
CA LEU A 115 -4.06 22.95 -9.09
C LEU A 115 -5.40 23.39 -9.69
N LYS A 116 -6.22 22.43 -10.12
CA LYS A 116 -7.57 22.76 -10.64
C LYS A 116 -8.46 23.45 -9.60
N ALA A 117 -8.34 23.08 -8.33
CA ALA A 117 -9.10 23.74 -7.28
C ALA A 117 -8.69 25.21 -7.09
N VAL A 118 -7.41 25.53 -7.27
CA VAL A 118 -6.94 26.94 -7.27
C VAL A 118 -7.60 27.70 -8.41
N ASP A 119 -7.57 27.17 -9.63
CA ASP A 119 -8.17 27.85 -10.79
C ASP A 119 -9.69 28.04 -10.61
N ARG A 120 -10.40 27.01 -10.17
CA ARG A 120 -11.85 27.05 -9.93
C ARG A 120 -12.23 28.05 -8.83
N SER A 121 -11.47 28.11 -7.73
CA SER A 121 -11.76 29.03 -6.61
C SER A 121 -11.67 30.50 -7.00
N TRP A 122 -11.04 30.80 -8.14
CA TRP A 122 -10.89 32.15 -8.68
C TRP A 122 -11.67 32.35 -9.99
N ALA A 123 -12.63 31.46 -10.26
CA ALA A 123 -13.48 31.49 -11.45
C ALA A 123 -12.68 31.56 -12.76
N ILE A 124 -11.49 30.92 -12.81
CA ILE A 124 -10.71 30.81 -14.03
C ILE A 124 -11.29 29.67 -14.86
N PRO A 125 -11.93 29.98 -16.01
CA PRO A 125 -12.62 28.96 -16.80
C PRO A 125 -11.64 28.11 -17.60
N GLY A 126 -12.06 26.90 -17.96
CA GLY A 126 -11.40 26.12 -19.00
C GLY A 126 -10.11 25.43 -18.62
N ALA A 127 -9.83 25.24 -17.31
CA ALA A 127 -8.66 24.50 -16.85
C ALA A 127 -8.75 23.01 -17.24
N GLY A 128 -8.60 22.70 -18.54
CA GLY A 128 -8.50 21.36 -19.07
C GLY A 128 -7.21 20.64 -18.59
N ARG A 129 -6.58 19.89 -19.48
CA ARG A 129 -5.25 19.27 -19.20
C ARG A 129 -4.09 20.27 -19.34
N ASP A 130 -4.33 21.41 -20.00
CA ASP A 130 -3.28 22.37 -20.33
C ASP A 130 -2.63 23.01 -19.12
N VAL A 131 -3.39 23.15 -18.02
CA VAL A 131 -2.88 23.63 -16.73
C VAL A 131 -1.68 22.82 -16.21
N TYR A 132 -1.54 21.58 -16.62
CA TYR A 132 -0.46 20.69 -16.15
C TYR A 132 0.82 20.78 -17.00
N TYR A 133 0.76 21.34 -18.21
CA TYR A 133 1.91 21.40 -19.11
C TYR A 133 2.81 22.59 -18.82
N ALA A 134 4.12 22.35 -18.76
CA ALA A 134 5.12 23.38 -18.45
C ALA A 134 5.00 24.60 -19.36
N ARG A 135 4.74 24.40 -20.65
CA ARG A 135 4.62 25.46 -21.66
C ARG A 135 3.46 26.44 -21.40
N HIS A 136 2.43 26.03 -20.66
CA HIS A 136 1.24 26.85 -20.41
C HIS A 136 1.19 27.46 -19.00
N ARG A 137 2.16 27.15 -18.14
CA ARG A 137 2.17 27.57 -16.71
C ARG A 137 2.16 29.09 -16.55
N ALA A 138 2.98 29.77 -17.33
CA ALA A 138 3.04 31.23 -17.26
C ALA A 138 1.69 31.87 -17.57
N GLU A 139 0.98 31.35 -18.58
CA GLU A 139 -0.38 31.78 -18.94
C GLU A 139 -1.36 31.56 -17.78
N TRP A 140 -1.39 30.34 -17.22
CA TRP A 140 -2.30 30.01 -16.13
C TRP A 140 -2.00 30.80 -14.86
N LEU A 141 -0.73 30.94 -14.47
CA LEU A 141 -0.32 31.77 -13.33
C LEU A 141 -0.66 33.24 -13.54
N GLY A 142 -0.57 33.73 -14.77
CA GLY A 142 -0.95 35.11 -15.12
C GLY A 142 -2.42 35.43 -14.94
N LYS A 143 -3.30 34.41 -15.02
CA LYS A 143 -4.74 34.58 -14.78
C LYS A 143 -5.09 34.75 -13.30
N ILE A 144 -4.20 34.35 -12.39
CA ILE A 144 -4.38 34.46 -10.92
C ILE A 144 -3.91 35.86 -10.50
N LYS A 145 -4.85 36.76 -10.17
CA LYS A 145 -4.54 38.14 -9.79
C LYS A 145 -3.97 38.25 -8.38
N GLU A 146 -4.45 37.44 -7.45
CA GLU A 146 -4.08 37.48 -6.05
C GLU A 146 -2.69 36.82 -5.86
N ALA A 147 -1.73 37.57 -5.25
CA ALA A 147 -0.32 37.17 -5.16
C ALA A 147 -0.10 35.92 -4.29
N GLY A 148 -0.83 35.78 -3.18
CA GLY A 148 -0.71 34.64 -2.28
C GLY A 148 -1.20 33.34 -2.92
N VAL A 149 -2.28 33.41 -3.66
CA VAL A 149 -2.84 32.28 -4.42
C VAL A 149 -1.92 31.86 -5.56
N ARG A 150 -1.36 32.85 -6.28
CA ARG A 150 -0.37 32.60 -7.31
C ARG A 150 0.84 31.85 -6.76
N ARG A 151 1.43 32.33 -5.63
CA ARG A 151 2.54 31.63 -4.97
C ARG A 151 2.19 30.21 -4.53
N ARG A 152 0.93 29.96 -4.13
CA ARG A 152 0.45 28.62 -3.81
C ARG A 152 0.46 27.73 -5.06
N ALA A 153 -0.03 28.22 -6.19
CA ALA A 153 0.00 27.51 -7.46
C ALA A 153 1.43 27.22 -7.91
N GLU A 154 2.32 28.22 -7.85
CA GLU A 154 3.74 28.10 -8.16
C GLU A 154 4.42 26.98 -7.36
N ARG A 155 4.06 26.79 -6.08
CA ARG A 155 4.61 25.69 -5.24
C ARG A 155 4.05 24.31 -5.58
N LEU A 156 2.90 24.21 -6.24
CA LEU A 156 2.32 22.94 -6.67
C LEU A 156 2.98 22.40 -7.95
N TYR A 157 3.49 23.27 -8.82
CA TYR A 157 4.12 22.83 -10.07
C TYR A 157 5.39 22.00 -9.88
N PRO A 158 6.35 22.34 -9.02
CA PRO A 158 7.49 21.47 -8.74
C PRO A 158 7.09 20.12 -8.15
N GLN A 159 6.04 20.07 -7.32
CA GLN A 159 5.49 18.81 -6.81
C GLN A 159 4.91 17.97 -7.95
N LEU A 160 4.17 18.60 -8.88
CA LEU A 160 3.62 17.95 -10.06
C LEU A 160 4.74 17.31 -10.90
N ASP A 161 5.80 18.07 -11.20
CA ASP A 161 6.92 17.61 -12.03
C ASP A 161 7.66 16.45 -11.38
N MET A 162 7.97 16.57 -10.09
CA MET A 162 8.64 15.52 -9.35
C MET A 162 7.80 14.23 -9.32
N LEU A 163 6.51 14.34 -9.06
CA LEU A 163 5.62 13.18 -9.01
C LEU A 163 5.42 12.55 -10.40
N GLN A 164 5.39 13.33 -11.47
CA GLN A 164 5.37 12.80 -12.83
C GLN A 164 6.64 12.01 -13.15
N TYR A 165 7.79 12.54 -12.78
CA TYR A 165 9.09 11.89 -12.95
C TYR A 165 9.15 10.58 -12.14
N LEU A 166 8.84 10.63 -10.85
CA LEU A 166 8.84 9.45 -9.97
C LEU A 166 7.85 8.38 -10.44
N ARG A 167 6.66 8.78 -10.90
CA ARG A 167 5.68 7.82 -11.47
C ARG A 167 6.26 7.11 -12.70
N GLN A 168 6.98 7.84 -13.55
CA GLN A 168 7.58 7.24 -14.73
C GLN A 168 8.68 6.25 -14.35
N GLN A 169 9.51 6.57 -13.36
CA GLN A 169 10.52 5.65 -12.83
C GLN A 169 9.88 4.40 -12.22
N ALA A 170 8.97 4.58 -11.28
CA ALA A 170 8.28 3.46 -10.62
C ALA A 170 7.55 2.55 -11.63
N ARG A 171 6.97 3.13 -12.69
CA ARG A 171 6.36 2.35 -13.78
C ARG A 171 7.39 1.52 -14.53
N ARG A 172 8.57 2.07 -14.84
CA ARG A 172 9.64 1.32 -15.52
C ARG A 172 10.13 0.16 -14.68
N GLU A 173 10.39 0.39 -13.40
CA GLU A 173 10.83 -0.64 -12.44
C GLU A 173 9.81 -1.75 -12.31
N LEU A 174 8.53 -1.38 -12.09
CA LEU A 174 7.43 -2.33 -12.00
C LEU A 174 7.30 -3.19 -13.27
N LEU A 175 7.39 -2.58 -14.47
CA LEU A 175 7.30 -3.31 -15.72
C LEU A 175 8.51 -4.22 -15.95
N THR A 176 9.71 -3.79 -15.56
CA THR A 176 10.93 -4.60 -15.66
C THR A 176 10.84 -5.82 -14.75
N GLU A 177 10.43 -5.64 -13.49
CA GLU A 177 10.27 -6.73 -12.57
C GLU A 177 9.12 -7.66 -12.98
N SER A 178 8.00 -7.10 -13.43
CA SER A 178 6.84 -7.89 -13.84
C SER A 178 7.14 -8.94 -14.93
N ARG A 179 8.08 -8.64 -15.82
CA ARG A 179 8.47 -9.55 -16.91
C ARG A 179 9.15 -10.83 -16.43
N LYS A 180 9.72 -10.81 -15.21
CA LYS A 180 10.38 -11.97 -14.59
C LYS A 180 9.40 -12.98 -13.98
N HIS A 181 8.12 -12.62 -13.86
CA HIS A 181 7.13 -13.43 -13.16
C HIS A 181 6.05 -13.95 -14.09
N ALA A 182 5.93 -15.27 -14.23
CA ALA A 182 4.91 -15.91 -15.08
C ALA A 182 3.47 -15.53 -14.68
N ILE A 183 3.23 -15.23 -13.40
CA ILE A 183 1.91 -14.80 -12.91
C ILE A 183 1.43 -13.50 -13.57
N THR A 184 2.34 -12.61 -13.97
CA THR A 184 1.98 -11.34 -14.62
C THR A 184 1.41 -11.56 -16.03
N VAL A 185 1.80 -12.62 -16.70
CA VAL A 185 1.23 -13.02 -18.00
C VAL A 185 -0.24 -13.39 -17.81
N LYS A 186 -0.54 -14.19 -16.77
CA LYS A 186 -1.92 -14.58 -16.43
C LYS A 186 -2.77 -13.37 -16.02
N LEU A 187 -2.21 -12.45 -15.23
CA LEU A 187 -2.92 -11.24 -14.81
C LEU A 187 -3.29 -10.33 -15.99
N ARG A 188 -2.46 -10.27 -17.03
CA ARG A 188 -2.77 -9.51 -18.26
C ARG A 188 -3.91 -10.10 -19.09
N GLN A 189 -4.23 -11.38 -18.89
CA GLN A 189 -5.34 -12.04 -19.57
C GLN A 189 -6.68 -11.78 -18.89
N ILE A 190 -6.68 -11.25 -17.66
CA ILE A 190 -7.90 -10.85 -16.96
C ILE A 190 -8.45 -9.60 -17.67
N PRO A 191 -9.69 -9.65 -18.22
CA PRO A 191 -10.28 -8.49 -18.88
C PRO A 191 -10.40 -7.35 -17.88
N PHE A 192 -9.76 -6.25 -18.20
CA PHE A 192 -9.80 -5.05 -17.38
C PHE A 192 -11.14 -4.35 -17.61
N ASN A 193 -11.94 -4.23 -16.58
CA ASN A 193 -13.22 -3.53 -16.69
C ASN A 193 -12.96 -2.02 -16.69
N GLU A 194 -12.85 -1.40 -17.87
CA GLU A 194 -12.58 0.03 -18.06
C GLU A 194 -13.61 0.93 -17.35
N SER A 195 -14.79 0.39 -17.03
CA SER A 195 -15.85 1.12 -16.32
C SER A 195 -15.50 1.51 -14.88
N GLU A 196 -14.58 0.81 -14.20
CA GLU A 196 -14.12 1.20 -12.87
C GLU A 196 -13.04 2.31 -12.89
N MET A 197 -12.25 2.41 -13.96
CA MET A 197 -11.29 3.49 -14.13
C MET A 197 -11.95 4.81 -14.52
N ALA A 198 -13.03 4.77 -15.27
CA ALA A 198 -13.80 5.96 -15.62
C ALA A 198 -14.41 6.63 -14.39
N ARG A 199 -14.86 5.86 -13.40
CA ARG A 199 -15.41 6.39 -12.12
C ARG A 199 -14.35 7.03 -11.21
N SER A 200 -13.09 6.61 -11.30
CA SER A 200 -12.01 7.25 -10.52
C SER A 200 -11.42 8.50 -11.19
N SER A 201 -11.74 8.75 -12.46
CA SER A 201 -11.34 9.95 -13.19
C SER A 201 -12.42 11.06 -13.18
N GLU A 202 -13.63 10.76 -12.75
CA GLU A 202 -14.71 11.72 -12.54
C GLU A 202 -14.62 12.39 -11.16
N CYS A 203 -13.51 13.07 -10.87
CA CYS A 203 -13.54 14.28 -10.06
C CYS A 203 -14.13 15.41 -10.92
N THR A 204 -15.30 15.17 -11.50
CA THR A 204 -16.09 16.12 -12.26
C THR A 204 -17.47 16.17 -11.65
N GLY A 205 -17.69 17.18 -10.83
CA GLY A 205 -18.95 17.59 -10.25
C GLY A 205 -18.69 18.87 -9.51
#